data_51f68258be2c9b1c8aff877a4b44d67e
#
_entry.id   51f68258be2c9b1c8aff877a4b44d67e
#
_cell.length_a   1.000
_cell.length_b   1.000
_cell.length_c   1.000
_cell.angle_alpha   90.00
_cell.angle_beta   90.00
_cell.angle_gamma   90.00
#
_symmetry.space_group_name_H-M   'P 1'
#
loop_
_entity.id
_entity.type
_entity.pdbx_description
1 polymer ?
#
loop_
_entity_poly.entity_id
_entity_poly.type
_entity_poly.pdbx_seq_one_letter_code
_entity_poly.pdbx_strand_id
1 'polypeptide(L)'
;SVKIIVEAASLGGADLVDIACKPELVDLVLKNSTLPVCVSSVVPSSFLDSVKAGASLIEIGNYDTFYEKGINFSDEKVLSITKETRDLLPNIPLSVTVPHTMPIDKQVDLAVKLVEEGVDIIQTEGGTSSNPYSSGIQGFFEKSVPTLAATYAIYQEFKKQSLNIPIMSASGLSQVTCPLA
;
A
#
# COMPACT_ATOMS: atom_id res chain seq x y z
N SER A 1 16.42 -11.50 -5.59
CA SER A 1 16.04 -12.51 -4.59
C SER A 1 15.54 -11.79 -3.34
N VAL A 2 14.43 -12.27 -2.75
CA VAL A 2 13.81 -11.68 -1.55
C VAL A 2 14.84 -11.49 -0.43
N LYS A 3 15.70 -12.46 -0.19
CA LYS A 3 16.74 -12.38 0.85
C LYS A 3 17.63 -11.14 0.70
N ILE A 4 18.13 -10.85 -0.50
CA ILE A 4 19.01 -9.69 -0.75
C ILE A 4 18.26 -8.37 -0.49
N ILE A 5 16.99 -8.30 -0.89
CA ILE A 5 16.16 -7.11 -0.68
C ILE A 5 15.93 -6.89 0.81
N VAL A 6 15.61 -7.95 1.55
CA VAL A 6 15.39 -7.90 3.01
C VAL A 6 16.67 -7.50 3.76
N GLU A 7 17.82 -8.05 3.38
CA GLU A 7 19.12 -7.62 3.94
C GLU A 7 19.38 -6.14 3.67
N ALA A 8 19.15 -5.68 2.44
CA ALA A 8 19.35 -4.29 2.05
C ALA A 8 18.38 -3.36 2.82
N ALA A 9 17.12 -3.74 2.97
CA ALA A 9 16.13 -3.01 3.75
C ALA A 9 16.54 -2.88 5.22
N SER A 10 16.99 -3.98 5.82
CA SER A 10 17.47 -4.01 7.21
C SER A 10 18.68 -3.12 7.42
N LEU A 11 19.68 -3.21 6.52
CA LEU A 11 20.86 -2.34 6.56
C LEU A 11 20.56 -0.88 6.28
N GLY A 12 19.54 -0.62 5.46
CA GLY A 12 19.06 0.73 5.14
C GLY A 12 18.21 1.37 6.22
N GLY A 13 17.88 0.64 7.30
CA GLY A 13 17.07 1.15 8.40
C GLY A 13 15.57 1.24 8.09
N ALA A 14 15.05 0.32 7.28
CA ALA A 14 13.62 0.21 7.04
C ALA A 14 12.87 -0.17 8.32
N ASP A 15 11.67 0.34 8.50
CA ASP A 15 10.80 0.03 9.66
C ASP A 15 10.04 -1.30 9.47
N LEU A 16 9.80 -1.69 8.23
CA LEU A 16 9.15 -2.95 7.86
C LEU A 16 9.53 -3.36 6.42
N VAL A 17 9.15 -4.56 6.03
CA VAL A 17 9.20 -5.01 4.63
C VAL A 17 7.81 -5.48 4.20
N ASP A 18 7.41 -5.07 2.98
CA ASP A 18 6.22 -5.59 2.33
C ASP A 18 6.59 -6.64 1.28
N ILE A 19 5.88 -7.76 1.31
CA ILE A 19 6.12 -8.92 0.43
C ILE A 19 4.80 -9.50 -0.09
N ALA A 20 4.88 -10.29 -1.15
CA ALA A 20 3.73 -11.05 -1.63
C ALA A 20 3.16 -11.95 -0.52
N CYS A 21 1.82 -12.03 -0.43
CA CYS A 21 1.10 -12.78 0.59
C CYS A 21 1.26 -14.30 0.41
N LYS A 22 2.41 -14.80 0.87
CA LYS A 22 2.80 -16.22 0.83
C LYS A 22 3.51 -16.61 2.13
N PRO A 23 3.00 -17.61 2.87
CA PRO A 23 3.59 -18.03 4.16
C PRO A 23 5.08 -18.37 4.07
N GLU A 24 5.51 -19.02 2.98
CA GLU A 24 6.91 -19.38 2.77
C GLU A 24 7.84 -18.17 2.61
N LEU A 25 7.33 -17.04 2.12
CA LEU A 25 8.08 -15.79 2.04
C LEU A 25 8.16 -15.11 3.41
N VAL A 26 7.09 -15.16 4.19
CA VAL A 26 7.09 -14.67 5.58
C VAL A 26 8.15 -15.42 6.39
N ASP A 27 8.14 -16.75 6.35
CA ASP A 27 9.17 -17.59 6.98
C ASP A 27 10.60 -17.24 6.54
N LEU A 28 10.78 -16.98 5.23
CA LEU A 28 12.07 -16.60 4.69
C LEU A 28 12.55 -15.26 5.25
N VAL A 29 11.68 -14.26 5.34
CA VAL A 29 12.02 -12.95 5.91
C VAL A 29 12.37 -13.08 7.38
N LEU A 30 11.54 -13.72 8.18
CA LEU A 30 11.74 -13.87 9.63
C LEU A 30 13.00 -14.66 9.99
N LYS A 31 13.46 -15.56 9.12
CA LYS A 31 14.74 -16.27 9.29
C LYS A 31 15.96 -15.41 8.97
N ASN A 32 15.82 -14.33 8.22
CA ASN A 32 16.94 -13.50 7.74
C ASN A 32 16.91 -12.06 8.22
N SER A 33 15.87 -11.63 8.94
CA SER A 33 15.69 -10.27 9.43
C SER A 33 14.80 -10.24 10.68
N THR A 34 14.93 -9.16 11.45
CA THR A 34 14.04 -8.83 12.57
C THR A 34 12.97 -7.80 12.19
N LEU A 35 12.94 -7.38 10.92
CA LEU A 35 11.95 -6.40 10.45
C LEU A 35 10.54 -6.99 10.52
N PRO A 36 9.55 -6.20 10.95
CA PRO A 36 8.15 -6.54 10.81
C PRO A 36 7.79 -6.86 9.36
N VAL A 37 6.93 -7.84 9.16
CA VAL A 37 6.53 -8.28 7.82
C VAL A 37 5.11 -7.84 7.53
N CYS A 38 4.95 -7.03 6.49
CA CYS A 38 3.70 -6.77 5.81
C CYS A 38 3.53 -7.76 4.66
N VAL A 39 2.31 -8.19 4.40
CA VAL A 39 1.97 -9.02 3.23
C VAL A 39 0.83 -8.40 2.45
N SER A 40 0.98 -8.31 1.11
CA SER A 40 0.03 -7.66 0.22
C SER A 40 -0.79 -8.66 -0.60
N SER A 41 -2.10 -8.47 -0.64
CA SER A 41 -3.04 -9.26 -1.44
C SER A 41 -4.35 -8.49 -1.70
N VAL A 42 -5.12 -8.96 -2.67
CA VAL A 42 -6.53 -8.56 -2.90
C VAL A 42 -7.51 -9.70 -2.61
N VAL A 43 -7.02 -10.80 -2.03
CA VAL A 43 -7.81 -12.00 -1.70
C VAL A 43 -7.81 -12.15 -0.17
N PRO A 44 -8.90 -11.80 0.53
CA PRO A 44 -8.96 -11.78 1.99
C PRO A 44 -8.51 -13.08 2.67
N SER A 45 -8.96 -14.21 2.16
CA SER A 45 -8.62 -15.52 2.73
C SER A 45 -7.13 -15.87 2.65
N SER A 46 -6.37 -15.27 1.72
CA SER A 46 -4.93 -15.52 1.57
C SER A 46 -4.11 -15.00 2.74
N PHE A 47 -4.61 -13.99 3.46
CA PHE A 47 -3.91 -13.43 4.62
C PHE A 47 -3.80 -14.40 5.79
N LEU A 48 -4.78 -15.29 5.97
CA LEU A 48 -4.88 -16.16 7.16
C LEU A 48 -3.61 -16.97 7.41
N ASP A 49 -3.08 -17.62 6.39
CA ASP A 49 -1.89 -18.48 6.56
C ASP A 49 -0.60 -17.66 6.66
N SER A 50 -0.53 -16.50 6.01
CA SER A 50 0.60 -15.58 6.15
C SER A 50 0.66 -14.95 7.53
N VAL A 51 -0.48 -14.60 8.14
CA VAL A 51 -0.56 -14.11 9.53
C VAL A 51 -0.16 -15.23 10.51
N LYS A 52 -0.62 -16.47 10.30
CA LYS A 52 -0.17 -17.63 11.10
C LYS A 52 1.35 -17.87 10.98
N ALA A 53 1.95 -17.59 9.84
CA ALA A 53 3.39 -17.68 9.62
C ALA A 53 4.17 -16.54 10.28
N GLY A 54 3.51 -15.49 10.78
CA GLY A 54 4.12 -14.40 11.53
C GLY A 54 4.10 -13.04 10.85
N ALA A 55 3.33 -12.84 9.79
CA ALA A 55 3.08 -11.51 9.26
C ALA A 55 2.37 -10.65 10.31
N SER A 56 2.88 -9.44 10.56
CA SER A 56 2.42 -8.53 11.61
C SER A 56 1.56 -7.37 11.09
N LEU A 57 1.50 -7.20 9.77
CA LEU A 57 0.71 -6.21 9.06
C LEU A 57 0.21 -6.83 7.75
N ILE A 58 -0.97 -6.44 7.32
CA ILE A 58 -1.53 -6.85 6.03
C ILE A 58 -1.87 -5.64 5.19
N GLU A 59 -1.75 -5.76 3.89
CA GLU A 59 -2.08 -4.71 2.93
C GLU A 59 -3.06 -5.21 1.87
N ILE A 60 -4.15 -4.49 1.68
CA ILE A 60 -4.98 -4.62 0.48
C ILE A 60 -4.42 -3.65 -0.55
N GLY A 61 -3.72 -4.18 -1.54
CA GLY A 61 -3.00 -3.35 -2.50
C GLY A 61 -2.30 -4.15 -3.57
N ASN A 62 -1.28 -3.52 -4.18
CA ASN A 62 -0.47 -4.10 -5.25
C ASN A 62 -1.30 -4.37 -6.51
N TYR A 63 -2.04 -3.35 -6.96
CA TYR A 63 -2.99 -3.45 -8.08
C TYR A 63 -2.34 -3.45 -9.47
N ASP A 64 -1.08 -3.05 -9.61
CA ASP A 64 -0.38 -2.88 -10.89
C ASP A 64 -0.51 -4.10 -11.81
N THR A 65 -0.31 -5.30 -11.27
CA THR A 65 -0.42 -6.56 -12.03
C THR A 65 -1.84 -6.84 -12.55
N PHE A 66 -2.85 -6.20 -11.98
CA PHE A 66 -4.24 -6.30 -12.40
C PHE A 66 -4.56 -5.26 -13.46
N TYR A 67 -4.04 -4.04 -13.35
CA TYR A 67 -4.21 -2.99 -14.37
C TYR A 67 -3.65 -3.43 -15.73
N GLU A 68 -2.50 -4.10 -15.74
CA GLU A 68 -1.92 -4.69 -16.96
C GLU A 68 -2.85 -5.69 -17.66
N LYS A 69 -3.78 -6.29 -16.92
CA LYS A 69 -4.81 -7.21 -17.42
C LYS A 69 -6.15 -6.52 -17.70
N GLY A 70 -6.19 -5.19 -17.61
CA GLY A 70 -7.42 -4.41 -17.79
C GLY A 70 -8.41 -4.52 -16.62
N ILE A 71 -7.97 -5.01 -15.46
CA ILE A 71 -8.80 -5.13 -14.26
C ILE A 71 -8.58 -3.89 -13.40
N ASN A 72 -9.65 -3.12 -13.16
CA ASN A 72 -9.65 -1.97 -12.27
C ASN A 72 -10.40 -2.30 -10.98
N PHE A 73 -10.05 -1.57 -9.93
CA PHE A 73 -10.70 -1.68 -8.62
C PHE A 73 -11.56 -0.44 -8.40
N SER A 74 -12.88 -0.63 -8.34
CA SER A 74 -13.82 0.43 -7.94
C SER A 74 -13.80 0.63 -6.42
N ASP A 75 -14.34 1.74 -5.94
CA ASP A 75 -14.50 2.01 -4.51
C ASP A 75 -15.32 0.91 -3.81
N GLU A 76 -16.44 0.47 -4.41
CA GLU A 76 -17.24 -0.62 -3.84
C GLU A 76 -16.45 -1.92 -3.74
N LYS A 77 -15.61 -2.22 -4.73
CA LYS A 77 -14.79 -3.44 -4.70
C LYS A 77 -13.72 -3.37 -3.61
N VAL A 78 -13.04 -2.24 -3.47
CA VAL A 78 -12.04 -2.05 -2.40
C VAL A 78 -12.69 -2.14 -1.03
N LEU A 79 -13.82 -1.46 -0.82
CA LEU A 79 -14.58 -1.52 0.43
C LEU A 79 -15.06 -2.93 0.76
N SER A 80 -15.56 -3.67 -0.23
CA SER A 80 -15.99 -5.06 -0.03
C SER A 80 -14.83 -5.97 0.42
N ILE A 81 -13.66 -5.85 -0.23
CA ILE A 81 -12.46 -6.61 0.15
C ILE A 81 -12.01 -6.21 1.57
N THR A 82 -12.03 -4.92 1.89
CA THR A 82 -11.66 -4.38 3.21
C THR A 82 -12.54 -4.95 4.30
N LYS A 83 -13.86 -4.91 4.11
CA LYS A 83 -14.82 -5.43 5.07
C LYS A 83 -14.64 -6.93 5.30
N GLU A 84 -14.56 -7.72 4.24
CA GLU A 84 -14.31 -9.16 4.35
C GLU A 84 -12.98 -9.46 5.07
N THR A 85 -11.92 -8.68 4.77
CA THR A 85 -10.62 -8.83 5.43
C THR A 85 -10.70 -8.51 6.91
N ARG A 86 -11.40 -7.43 7.28
CA ARG A 86 -11.57 -7.01 8.67
C ARG A 86 -12.42 -8.01 9.46
N ASP A 87 -13.45 -8.59 8.85
CA ASP A 87 -14.26 -9.65 9.45
C ASP A 87 -13.42 -10.92 9.76
N LEU A 88 -12.51 -11.28 8.85
CA LEU A 88 -11.61 -12.43 9.03
C LEU A 88 -10.48 -12.17 10.04
N LEU A 89 -9.96 -10.95 10.06
CA LEU A 89 -8.75 -10.56 10.82
C LEU A 89 -8.98 -9.24 11.57
N PRO A 90 -9.84 -9.22 12.60
CA PRO A 90 -10.30 -7.98 13.25
C PRO A 90 -9.18 -7.22 14.00
N ASN A 91 -8.11 -7.91 14.41
CA ASN A 91 -7.08 -7.35 15.28
C ASN A 91 -5.71 -7.15 14.60
N ILE A 92 -5.57 -7.53 13.33
CA ILE A 92 -4.32 -7.33 12.60
C ILE A 92 -4.30 -5.92 12.00
N PRO A 93 -3.22 -5.15 12.16
CA PRO A 93 -3.06 -3.87 11.47
C PRO A 93 -3.26 -4.03 9.97
N LEU A 94 -4.14 -3.18 9.40
CA LEU A 94 -4.55 -3.23 8.01
C LEU A 94 -4.22 -1.93 7.30
N SER A 95 -3.39 -2.01 6.29
CA SER A 95 -3.18 -0.97 5.30
C SER A 95 -4.07 -1.20 4.08
N VAL A 96 -4.64 -0.15 3.52
CA VAL A 96 -5.41 -0.24 2.27
C VAL A 96 -4.93 0.81 1.29
N THR A 97 -4.55 0.34 0.11
CA THR A 97 -4.13 1.19 -1.00
C THR A 97 -5.34 1.74 -1.74
N VAL A 98 -5.34 3.05 -1.93
CA VAL A 98 -6.33 3.75 -2.74
C VAL A 98 -5.90 3.72 -4.21
N PRO A 99 -6.71 3.15 -5.13
CA PRO A 99 -6.35 3.01 -6.53
C PRO A 99 -6.11 4.36 -7.24
N HIS A 100 -4.94 4.53 -7.85
CA HIS A 100 -4.59 5.77 -8.59
C HIS A 100 -5.40 5.98 -9.87
N THR A 101 -6.03 4.93 -10.37
CA THR A 101 -6.90 4.98 -11.56
C THR A 101 -8.20 5.75 -11.33
N MET A 102 -8.53 6.05 -10.07
CA MET A 102 -9.70 6.84 -9.71
C MET A 102 -9.38 8.34 -9.78
N PRO A 103 -10.37 9.20 -10.10
CA PRO A 103 -10.25 10.65 -9.90
C PRO A 103 -9.89 10.99 -8.44
N ILE A 104 -9.13 12.08 -8.24
CA ILE A 104 -8.62 12.46 -6.91
C ILE A 104 -9.72 12.65 -5.86
N ASP A 105 -10.84 13.27 -6.24
CA ASP A 105 -12.01 13.43 -5.36
C ASP A 105 -12.56 12.07 -4.90
N LYS A 106 -12.59 11.08 -5.79
CA LYS A 106 -13.01 9.72 -5.46
C LYS A 106 -11.99 8.97 -4.60
N GLN A 107 -10.71 9.23 -4.79
CA GLN A 107 -9.67 8.69 -3.92
C GLN A 107 -9.83 9.21 -2.48
N VAL A 108 -10.12 10.50 -2.32
CA VAL A 108 -10.38 11.13 -1.02
C VAL A 108 -11.64 10.55 -0.36
N ASP A 109 -12.75 10.46 -1.12
CA ASP A 109 -14.01 9.86 -0.64
C ASP A 109 -13.80 8.41 -0.18
N LEU A 110 -13.06 7.62 -0.96
CA LEU A 110 -12.74 6.24 -0.60
C LEU A 110 -11.88 6.16 0.67
N ALA A 111 -10.85 7.01 0.79
CA ALA A 111 -9.99 7.01 1.97
C ALA A 111 -10.78 7.28 3.26
N VAL A 112 -11.74 8.21 3.25
CA VAL A 112 -12.63 8.46 4.40
C VAL A 112 -13.48 7.24 4.73
N LYS A 113 -14.12 6.62 3.73
CA LYS A 113 -14.93 5.40 3.93
C LYS A 113 -14.10 4.23 4.47
N LEU A 114 -12.84 4.10 4.04
CA LEU A 114 -11.95 3.06 4.53
C LEU A 114 -11.62 3.23 6.03
N VAL A 115 -11.48 4.48 6.49
CA VAL A 115 -11.31 4.77 7.92
C VAL A 115 -12.56 4.36 8.70
N GLU A 116 -13.76 4.59 8.18
CA GLU A 116 -15.03 4.15 8.78
C GLU A 116 -15.13 2.61 8.88
N GLU A 117 -14.53 1.88 7.92
CA GLU A 117 -14.42 0.40 7.95
C GLU A 117 -13.27 -0.11 8.85
N GLY A 118 -12.61 0.77 9.61
CA GLY A 118 -11.59 0.41 10.60
C GLY A 118 -10.21 0.09 10.01
N VAL A 119 -9.84 0.74 8.92
CA VAL A 119 -8.48 0.66 8.34
C VAL A 119 -7.51 1.44 9.22
N ASP A 120 -6.32 0.90 9.47
CA ASP A 120 -5.30 1.50 10.32
C ASP A 120 -4.33 2.41 9.56
N ILE A 121 -4.11 2.16 8.27
CA ILE A 121 -3.21 2.92 7.41
C ILE A 121 -3.86 3.10 6.04
N ILE A 122 -3.92 4.33 5.54
CA ILE A 122 -4.26 4.58 4.14
C ILE A 122 -2.96 4.66 3.33
N GLN A 123 -2.88 3.90 2.25
CA GLN A 123 -1.74 3.95 1.35
C GLN A 123 -2.16 4.60 0.03
N THR A 124 -1.31 5.48 -0.51
CA THR A 124 -1.52 6.03 -1.84
C THR A 124 -0.73 5.21 -2.87
N GLU A 125 -1.16 5.29 -4.11
CA GLU A 125 -0.54 4.60 -5.24
C GLU A 125 -0.14 5.63 -6.30
N GLY A 126 1.11 5.56 -6.76
CA GLY A 126 1.56 6.31 -7.93
C GLY A 126 1.21 5.56 -9.21
N GLY A 127 1.13 6.25 -10.32
CA GLY A 127 1.06 5.60 -11.64
C GLY A 127 2.24 4.65 -11.87
N THR A 128 2.24 3.90 -12.96
CA THR A 128 3.28 2.88 -13.26
C THR A 128 4.68 3.41 -13.05
N SER A 129 5.23 3.16 -11.88
CA SER A 129 6.53 3.68 -11.44
C SER A 129 7.70 3.09 -12.22
N SER A 130 7.50 1.91 -12.83
CA SER A 130 8.52 1.20 -13.60
C SER A 130 8.68 1.73 -15.03
N ASN A 131 7.67 2.37 -15.61
CA ASN A 131 7.64 2.73 -17.03
C ASN A 131 7.00 4.12 -17.27
N PRO A 132 7.69 5.24 -16.98
CA PRO A 132 7.19 6.56 -17.34
C PRO A 132 7.15 6.68 -18.86
N TYR A 133 6.18 7.43 -19.38
CA TYR A 133 6.05 7.68 -20.83
C TYR A 133 7.17 8.58 -21.37
N SER A 134 7.72 9.45 -20.50
CA SER A 134 8.74 10.41 -20.86
C SER A 134 10.06 10.13 -20.18
N SER A 135 11.15 10.59 -20.78
CA SER A 135 12.50 10.55 -20.17
C SER A 135 12.81 11.81 -19.36
N GLY A 136 13.86 11.76 -18.54
CA GLY A 136 14.35 12.91 -17.79
C GLY A 136 13.38 13.46 -16.74
N ILE A 137 13.36 14.77 -16.58
CA ILE A 137 12.57 15.46 -15.54
C ILE A 137 11.06 15.19 -15.71
N GLN A 138 10.57 15.16 -16.93
CA GLN A 138 9.15 14.91 -17.19
C GLN A 138 8.74 13.51 -16.68
N GLY A 139 9.49 12.46 -17.03
CA GLY A 139 9.22 11.12 -16.54
C GLY A 139 9.36 10.98 -15.01
N PHE A 140 10.22 11.79 -14.42
CA PHE A 140 10.33 11.89 -12.98
C PHE A 140 9.05 12.43 -12.32
N PHE A 141 8.45 13.48 -12.89
CA PHE A 141 7.16 13.99 -12.42
C PHE A 141 6.02 13.02 -12.68
N GLU A 142 5.98 12.38 -13.85
CA GLU A 142 4.97 11.36 -14.17
C GLU A 142 4.92 10.23 -13.13
N LYS A 143 6.06 9.88 -12.54
CA LYS A 143 6.15 8.87 -11.51
C LYS A 143 5.67 9.34 -10.13
N SER A 144 6.08 10.52 -9.70
CA SER A 144 5.93 10.95 -8.31
C SER A 144 4.67 11.78 -8.05
N VAL A 145 4.21 12.56 -9.03
CA VAL A 145 3.08 13.48 -8.84
C VAL A 145 1.78 12.77 -8.46
N PRO A 146 1.40 11.63 -9.06
CA PRO A 146 0.14 10.99 -8.68
C PRO A 146 0.06 10.65 -7.19
N THR A 147 1.08 10.00 -6.64
CA THR A 147 1.07 9.64 -5.21
C THR A 147 1.17 10.87 -4.31
N LEU A 148 1.99 11.86 -4.64
CA LEU A 148 2.13 13.10 -3.86
C LEU A 148 0.83 13.90 -3.84
N ALA A 149 0.15 14.03 -4.99
CA ALA A 149 -1.13 14.72 -5.10
C ALA A 149 -2.24 14.00 -4.30
N ALA A 150 -2.32 12.68 -4.41
CA ALA A 150 -3.26 11.88 -3.64
C ALA A 150 -3.00 11.99 -2.13
N THR A 151 -1.75 11.83 -1.70
CA THR A 151 -1.35 11.97 -0.29
C THR A 151 -1.76 13.34 0.25
N TYR A 152 -1.44 14.41 -0.47
CA TYR A 152 -1.80 15.77 -0.04
C TYR A 152 -3.32 15.96 0.05
N ALA A 153 -4.08 15.52 -0.95
CA ALA A 153 -5.54 15.69 -0.97
C ALA A 153 -6.21 14.92 0.17
N ILE A 154 -5.80 13.66 0.41
CA ILE A 154 -6.32 12.82 1.50
C ILE A 154 -5.94 13.45 2.86
N TYR A 155 -4.68 13.89 3.02
CA TYR A 155 -4.23 14.56 4.24
C TYR A 155 -5.06 15.81 4.57
N GLN A 156 -5.35 16.66 3.57
CA GLN A 156 -6.16 17.86 3.79
C GLN A 156 -7.58 17.51 4.25
N GLU A 157 -8.20 16.49 3.68
CA GLU A 157 -9.53 16.06 4.10
C GLU A 157 -9.51 15.43 5.50
N PHE A 158 -8.51 14.59 5.80
CA PHE A 158 -8.34 14.01 7.14
C PHE A 158 -8.16 15.09 8.20
N LYS A 159 -7.33 16.10 7.92
CA LYS A 159 -7.14 17.26 8.80
C LYS A 159 -8.45 18.02 9.04
N LYS A 160 -9.23 18.24 8.00
CA LYS A 160 -10.53 18.93 8.07
C LYS A 160 -11.54 18.15 8.92
N GLN A 161 -11.54 16.82 8.82
CA GLN A 161 -12.43 15.94 9.59
C GLN A 161 -11.84 15.51 10.95
N SER A 162 -10.65 15.97 11.31
CA SER A 162 -9.92 15.56 12.53
C SER A 162 -9.65 14.05 12.61
N LEU A 163 -9.47 13.39 11.47
CA LEU A 163 -9.09 11.99 11.39
C LEU A 163 -7.57 11.87 11.62
N ASN A 164 -7.17 11.01 12.55
CA ASN A 164 -5.77 10.79 12.91
C ASN A 164 -5.31 9.39 12.48
N ILE A 165 -5.38 9.13 11.18
CA ILE A 165 -4.95 7.88 10.56
C ILE A 165 -3.69 8.16 9.73
N PRO A 166 -2.63 7.35 9.87
CA PRO A 166 -1.42 7.47 9.05
C PRO A 166 -1.72 7.33 7.56
N ILE A 167 -1.04 8.14 6.74
CA ILE A 167 -1.07 8.04 5.29
C ILE A 167 0.32 7.64 4.82
N MET A 168 0.43 6.52 4.14
CA MET A 168 1.68 6.04 3.55
C MET A 168 1.72 6.40 2.06
N SER A 169 2.67 7.24 1.69
CA SER A 169 2.92 7.54 0.27
C SER A 169 3.71 6.42 -0.37
N ALA A 170 3.17 5.78 -1.39
CA ALA A 170 3.82 4.67 -2.07
C ALA A 170 3.84 4.85 -3.59
N SER A 171 4.76 4.14 -4.24
CA SER A 171 5.03 4.16 -5.68
C SER A 171 5.57 5.47 -6.23
N GLY A 172 6.47 5.37 -7.19
CA GLY A 172 7.02 6.50 -7.94
C GLY A 172 7.93 7.45 -7.16
N LEU A 173 8.17 7.22 -5.88
CA LEU A 173 9.03 8.05 -5.06
C LEU A 173 10.52 7.70 -5.25
N SER A 174 11.38 8.65 -4.97
CA SER A 174 12.83 8.54 -5.03
C SER A 174 13.46 9.30 -3.86
N GLN A 175 14.77 9.21 -3.69
CA GLN A 175 15.49 10.00 -2.68
C GLN A 175 15.22 11.51 -2.76
N VAL A 176 14.89 12.02 -3.95
CA VAL A 176 14.60 13.46 -4.17
C VAL A 176 13.16 13.80 -3.81
N THR A 177 12.22 12.88 -4.03
CA THR A 177 10.78 13.13 -3.84
C THR A 177 10.23 12.64 -2.51
N CYS A 178 10.88 11.66 -1.85
CA CYS A 178 10.48 11.23 -0.50
C CYS A 178 10.34 12.37 0.52
N PRO A 179 11.23 13.37 0.57
CA PRO A 179 11.08 14.50 1.51
C PRO A 179 9.86 15.38 1.24
N LEU A 180 9.17 15.21 0.12
CA LEU A 180 7.97 15.96 -0.25
C LEU A 180 6.68 15.22 0.16
N ALA A 181 6.78 13.93 0.45
CA ALA A 181 5.69 13.09 0.91
C ALA A 181 5.49 13.19 2.42
#